data_7a52c90b9c640bcba23e54d373bb1601
#
_entry.id   7a52c90b9c640bcba23e54d373bb1601
#
_cell.length_a   1.000
_cell.length_b   1.000
_cell.length_c   1.000
_cell.angle_alpha   90.00
_cell.angle_beta   90.00
_cell.angle_gamma   90.00
#
_symmetry.space_group_name_H-M   'P 1'
#
loop_
_entity.id
_entity.type
_entity.pdbx_description
1 polymer ?
#
loop_
_entity_poly.entity_id
_entity_poly.type
_entity_poly.pdbx_seq_one_letter_code
_entity_poly.pdbx_strand_id
1 'polypeptide(L)'
;MPTKAELYAQMAEKVTTQLTGSWQEWAGFLTTASRLYKYPFHEQLMIYAQRPDATACAEYDLWNEKMGRYVRRGSKGIALVDDSGDRPRLRYVFDISDTGTREHSRTPWLWQLEERHLDSVQAMLERTYDVSGDDLAGQLTEVAGKLAEEYWTEHQQDFFYIVDGSFLEEYDEYNIGVQFKAAATVSITYALMSRCGLEPERYFDHEDFMAIFDFNTPSTIGALGTAVSQINQQVLRQIGVTVRNAEREANQERSKQDEQSHDLYPERRLSDSRPEAEPAAGETSGQIRQDEENLPEGTPSHPLQPDVAEREAVPAPSGDRRDRPEQTGADDAPAGEGSGSHRGTESQRSHEVGGADEHLQSSGRGNPEIGRASCRERV
;
A
#
# COMPACT_ATOMS: atom_id res chain seq x y z
N MET A 1 -0.90 32.31 5.56
CA MET A 1 -1.76 31.19 5.11
C MET A 1 -0.88 29.99 4.91
N PRO A 2 -1.27 28.80 5.37
CA PRO A 2 -0.48 27.60 5.16
C PRO A 2 -0.28 27.34 3.66
N THR A 3 0.88 26.82 3.30
CA THR A 3 1.17 26.36 1.95
C THR A 3 0.34 25.10 1.64
N LYS A 4 0.22 24.74 0.36
CA LYS A 4 -0.45 23.49 0.00
C LYS A 4 0.24 22.25 0.61
N ALA A 5 1.55 22.27 0.71
CA ALA A 5 2.32 21.16 1.33
C ALA A 5 1.97 21.04 2.83
N GLU A 6 1.92 22.15 3.56
CA GLU A 6 1.51 22.15 4.97
C GLU A 6 0.06 21.68 5.16
N LEU A 7 -0.86 22.02 4.26
CA LEU A 7 -2.23 21.49 4.31
C LEU A 7 -2.30 19.97 4.13
N TYR A 8 -1.51 19.42 3.21
CA TYR A 8 -1.44 17.98 3.02
C TYR A 8 -0.74 17.26 4.19
N ALA A 9 0.29 17.88 4.77
CA ALA A 9 0.93 17.36 5.99
C ALA A 9 -0.06 17.32 7.17
N GLN A 10 -0.84 18.40 7.40
CA GLN A 10 -1.89 18.42 8.41
C GLN A 10 -3.00 17.38 8.13
N MET A 11 -3.34 17.14 6.87
CA MET A 11 -4.29 16.09 6.51
C MET A 11 -3.73 14.70 6.88
N ALA A 12 -2.46 14.43 6.58
CA ALA A 12 -1.80 13.17 6.94
C ALA A 12 -1.78 12.99 8.45
N GLU A 13 -1.41 14.00 9.22
CA GLU A 13 -1.41 13.98 10.68
C GLU A 13 -2.81 13.67 11.25
N LYS A 14 -3.85 14.32 10.72
CA LYS A 14 -5.24 14.04 11.10
C LYS A 14 -5.61 12.58 10.83
N VAL A 15 -5.26 12.04 9.65
CA VAL A 15 -5.53 10.64 9.31
C VAL A 15 -4.75 9.71 10.23
N THR A 16 -3.50 10.02 10.55
CA THR A 16 -2.70 9.27 11.51
C THR A 16 -3.42 9.12 12.86
N THR A 17 -3.98 10.21 13.37
CA THR A 17 -4.77 10.17 14.62
C THR A 17 -6.07 9.37 14.47
N GLN A 18 -6.68 9.37 13.29
CA GLN A 18 -7.90 8.59 13.03
C GLN A 18 -7.63 7.08 12.96
N LEU A 19 -6.45 6.67 12.45
CA LEU A 19 -6.08 5.26 12.33
C LEU A 19 -6.07 4.51 13.67
N THR A 20 -5.77 5.20 14.77
CA THR A 20 -5.81 4.63 16.13
C THR A 20 -7.17 4.77 16.78
N GLY A 21 -8.17 5.32 16.10
CA GLY A 21 -9.53 5.50 16.63
C GLY A 21 -10.37 4.22 16.60
N SER A 22 -10.07 3.30 15.69
CA SER A 22 -10.73 1.99 15.64
C SER A 22 -9.86 0.97 14.89
N TRP A 23 -10.00 -0.30 15.23
CA TRP A 23 -9.27 -1.37 14.55
C TRP A 23 -9.65 -1.47 13.06
N GLN A 24 -10.91 -1.15 12.69
CA GLN A 24 -11.38 -1.16 11.30
C GLN A 24 -10.65 -0.12 10.44
N GLU A 25 -10.39 1.07 11.00
CA GLU A 25 -9.63 2.11 10.29
C GLU A 25 -8.20 1.66 10.03
N TRP A 26 -7.56 1.06 11.03
CA TRP A 26 -6.22 0.51 10.87
C TRP A 26 -6.19 -0.66 9.87
N ALA A 27 -7.10 -1.62 9.98
CA ALA A 27 -7.22 -2.74 9.04
C ALA A 27 -7.48 -2.27 7.60
N GLY A 28 -8.35 -1.26 7.42
CA GLY A 28 -8.61 -0.63 6.12
C GLY A 28 -7.36 0.03 5.52
N PHE A 29 -6.57 0.71 6.36
CA PHE A 29 -5.27 1.23 5.97
C PHE A 29 -4.31 0.11 5.55
N LEU A 30 -4.16 -0.95 6.37
CA LEU A 30 -3.29 -2.08 6.08
C LEU A 30 -3.65 -2.77 4.76
N THR A 31 -4.93 -2.92 4.46
CA THR A 31 -5.41 -3.47 3.18
C THR A 31 -4.93 -2.63 1.99
N THR A 32 -4.97 -1.30 2.10
CA THR A 32 -4.48 -0.41 1.05
C THR A 32 -2.95 -0.41 0.99
N ALA A 33 -2.28 -0.33 2.14
CA ALA A 33 -0.83 -0.35 2.27
C ALA A 33 -0.22 -1.64 1.69
N SER A 34 -0.90 -2.78 1.84
CA SER A 34 -0.46 -4.07 1.29
C SER A 34 -0.34 -4.06 -0.25
N ARG A 35 -1.23 -3.36 -0.95
CA ARG A 35 -1.17 -3.15 -2.40
C ARG A 35 -0.05 -2.18 -2.78
N LEU A 36 0.21 -1.20 -1.90
CA LEU A 36 1.18 -0.13 -2.07
C LEU A 36 2.49 -0.40 -1.32
N TYR A 37 2.84 -1.65 -1.05
CA TYR A 37 3.97 -2.06 -0.22
C TYR A 37 5.34 -1.53 -0.68
N LYS A 38 5.45 -1.01 -1.90
CA LYS A 38 6.66 -0.39 -2.44
C LYS A 38 6.84 1.08 -2.00
N TYR A 39 5.80 1.68 -1.42
CA TYR A 39 5.84 3.03 -0.86
C TYR A 39 6.20 2.98 0.62
N PRO A 40 6.95 3.96 1.16
CA PRO A 40 7.17 4.07 2.60
C PRO A 40 5.87 4.47 3.32
N PHE A 41 5.80 4.23 4.62
CA PHE A 41 4.60 4.42 5.43
C PHE A 41 3.92 5.79 5.23
N HIS A 42 4.70 6.88 5.31
CA HIS A 42 4.14 8.23 5.17
C HIS A 42 3.49 8.48 3.81
N GLU A 43 4.03 7.89 2.73
CA GLU A 43 3.43 7.99 1.40
C GLU A 43 2.19 7.09 1.27
N GLN A 44 2.23 5.88 1.86
CA GLN A 44 1.05 5.00 1.94
C GLN A 44 -0.09 5.69 2.67
N LEU A 45 0.21 6.36 3.78
CA LEU A 45 -0.76 7.14 4.56
C LEU A 45 -1.37 8.28 3.74
N MET A 46 -0.54 9.03 3.01
CA MET A 46 -1.02 10.11 2.15
C MET A 46 -1.87 9.61 0.99
N ILE A 47 -1.51 8.47 0.40
CA ILE A 47 -2.32 7.85 -0.65
C ILE A 47 -3.65 7.39 -0.06
N TYR A 48 -3.63 6.67 1.07
CA TYR A 48 -4.83 6.19 1.75
C TYR A 48 -5.80 7.32 2.09
N ALA A 49 -5.28 8.41 2.66
CA ALA A 49 -6.07 9.59 3.03
C ALA A 49 -6.82 10.25 1.86
N GLN A 50 -6.28 10.15 0.65
CA GLN A 50 -6.86 10.74 -0.56
C GLN A 50 -7.61 9.73 -1.43
N ARG A 51 -7.20 8.45 -1.37
CA ARG A 51 -7.73 7.36 -2.19
C ARG A 51 -7.54 6.01 -1.53
N PRO A 52 -8.45 5.61 -0.63
CA PRO A 52 -8.35 4.33 0.10
C PRO A 52 -8.40 3.10 -0.81
N ASP A 53 -9.00 3.21 -1.98
CA ASP A 53 -9.14 2.15 -2.99
C ASP A 53 -7.97 2.06 -3.98
N ALA A 54 -6.90 2.84 -3.79
CA ALA A 54 -5.72 2.82 -4.65
C ALA A 54 -5.11 1.41 -4.76
N THR A 55 -4.70 1.05 -5.98
CA THR A 55 -4.16 -0.28 -6.29
C THR A 55 -2.71 -0.24 -6.76
N ALA A 56 -2.37 0.66 -7.67
CA ALA A 56 -1.02 0.82 -8.20
C ALA A 56 -0.80 2.27 -8.63
N CYS A 57 -0.04 2.99 -7.84
CA CYS A 57 0.24 4.41 -8.07
C CYS A 57 1.61 4.62 -8.69
N ALA A 58 1.71 5.61 -9.58
CA ALA A 58 2.98 6.07 -10.13
C ALA A 58 2.88 7.52 -10.61
N GLU A 59 4.03 8.14 -10.79
CA GLU A 59 4.16 9.48 -11.35
C GLU A 59 3.72 9.51 -12.81
N TYR A 60 3.31 10.69 -13.27
CA TYR A 60 2.84 10.91 -14.65
C TYR A 60 3.85 10.42 -15.70
N ASP A 61 5.14 10.73 -15.52
CA ASP A 61 6.19 10.39 -16.47
C ASP A 61 6.39 8.87 -16.57
N LEU A 62 6.25 8.16 -15.44
CA LEU A 62 6.34 6.70 -15.46
C LEU A 62 5.18 6.08 -16.24
N TRP A 63 3.95 6.57 -16.02
CA TRP A 63 2.79 6.10 -16.81
C TRP A 63 2.94 6.40 -18.29
N ASN A 64 3.34 7.65 -18.62
CA ASN A 64 3.36 8.10 -20.01
C ASN A 64 4.58 7.59 -20.79
N GLU A 65 5.79 7.68 -20.23
CA GLU A 65 7.02 7.36 -20.94
C GLU A 65 7.42 5.89 -20.83
N LYS A 66 7.29 5.29 -19.65
CA LYS A 66 7.75 3.91 -19.42
C LYS A 66 6.66 2.88 -19.72
N MET A 67 5.42 3.19 -19.36
CA MET A 67 4.30 2.27 -19.56
C MET A 67 3.50 2.54 -20.83
N GLY A 68 3.75 3.68 -21.53
CA GLY A 68 3.00 4.07 -22.71
C GLY A 68 1.52 4.33 -22.46
N ARG A 69 1.12 4.50 -21.19
CA ARG A 69 -0.25 4.78 -20.77
C ARG A 69 -0.44 6.28 -20.65
N TYR A 70 -1.66 6.76 -20.76
CA TYR A 70 -1.96 8.17 -20.54
C TYR A 70 -2.87 8.35 -19.31
N VAL A 71 -2.62 9.40 -18.54
CA VAL A 71 -3.53 9.81 -17.47
C VAL A 71 -4.76 10.45 -18.11
N ARG A 72 -5.94 9.98 -17.73
CA ARG A 72 -7.21 10.46 -18.28
C ARG A 72 -7.44 11.93 -17.91
N ARG A 73 -8.01 12.69 -18.84
CA ARG A 73 -8.37 14.10 -18.60
C ARG A 73 -9.37 14.20 -17.44
N GLY A 74 -9.05 15.04 -16.46
CA GLY A 74 -9.89 15.25 -15.28
C GLY A 74 -9.54 14.37 -14.09
N SER A 75 -8.62 13.41 -14.23
CA SER A 75 -8.08 12.65 -13.10
C SER A 75 -7.38 13.58 -12.12
N LYS A 76 -7.62 13.36 -10.82
CA LYS A 76 -6.96 14.13 -9.76
C LYS A 76 -5.72 13.38 -9.31
N GLY A 77 -4.55 14.04 -9.38
CA GLY A 77 -3.33 13.47 -8.85
C GLY A 77 -3.39 13.40 -7.32
N ILE A 78 -2.89 12.31 -6.78
CA ILE A 78 -2.70 12.09 -5.34
C ILE A 78 -1.44 12.84 -4.95
N ALA A 79 -1.54 13.80 -4.04
CA ALA A 79 -0.42 14.62 -3.61
C ALA A 79 0.42 13.88 -2.56
N LEU A 80 1.72 13.82 -2.77
CA LEU A 80 2.71 13.33 -1.81
C LEU A 80 3.63 14.47 -1.44
N VAL A 81 4.05 14.52 -0.18
CA VAL A 81 5.05 15.49 0.28
C VAL A 81 6.44 14.90 0.06
N ASP A 82 7.28 15.66 -0.60
CA ASP A 82 8.69 15.36 -0.81
C ASP A 82 9.52 16.32 0.05
N ASP A 83 10.10 15.79 1.11
CA ASP A 83 10.93 16.51 2.08
C ASP A 83 12.44 16.37 1.79
N SER A 84 12.81 15.83 0.64
CA SER A 84 14.23 15.59 0.27
C SER A 84 15.03 16.86 0.01
N GLY A 85 14.39 18.03 -0.09
CA GLY A 85 15.02 19.32 -0.36
C GLY A 85 14.91 20.30 0.83
N ASP A 86 15.47 21.51 0.67
CA ASP A 86 15.44 22.59 1.67
C ASP A 86 14.02 23.04 2.07
N ARG A 87 13.05 22.75 1.25
CA ARG A 87 11.63 23.05 1.50
C ARG A 87 10.75 21.93 1.00
N PRO A 88 9.71 21.53 1.76
CA PRO A 88 8.74 20.53 1.34
C PRO A 88 8.11 20.90 0.00
N ARG A 89 8.07 19.96 -0.92
CA ARG A 89 7.45 20.09 -2.25
C ARG A 89 6.37 19.04 -2.42
N LEU A 90 5.39 19.34 -3.27
CA LEU A 90 4.40 18.35 -3.66
C LEU A 90 4.82 17.67 -4.96
N ARG A 91 4.81 16.35 -4.95
CA ARG A 91 4.80 15.52 -6.15
C ARG A 91 3.46 14.82 -6.27
N TYR A 92 3.09 14.43 -7.46
CA TYR A 92 1.78 13.82 -7.72
C TYR A 92 1.94 12.45 -8.33
N VAL A 93 1.17 11.50 -7.80
CA VAL A 93 1.03 10.17 -8.37
C VAL A 93 -0.42 9.94 -8.83
N PHE A 94 -0.59 9.01 -9.76
CA PHE A 94 -1.89 8.64 -10.30
C PHE A 94 -2.05 7.14 -10.16
N ASP A 95 -3.23 6.69 -9.75
CA ASP A 95 -3.55 5.27 -9.70
C ASP A 95 -3.75 4.71 -11.12
N ILE A 96 -3.50 3.42 -11.32
CA ILE A 96 -3.68 2.74 -12.61
C ILE A 96 -5.09 2.92 -13.16
N SER A 97 -6.11 3.00 -12.31
CA SER A 97 -7.50 3.22 -12.70
C SER A 97 -7.74 4.60 -13.29
N ASP A 98 -6.87 5.58 -13.06
CA ASP A 98 -6.89 6.91 -13.69
C ASP A 98 -6.23 6.91 -15.08
N THR A 99 -5.66 5.81 -15.50
CA THR A 99 -4.92 5.74 -16.76
C THR A 99 -5.71 5.01 -17.85
N GLY A 100 -5.42 5.36 -19.09
CA GLY A 100 -5.91 4.65 -20.29
C GLY A 100 -4.76 4.05 -21.07
N THR A 101 -5.07 3.06 -21.91
CA THR A 101 -4.10 2.37 -22.76
C THR A 101 -4.03 3.01 -24.16
N ARG A 102 -2.83 2.96 -24.78
CA ARG A 102 -2.60 3.22 -26.21
C ARG A 102 -2.22 1.90 -26.89
N GLU A 103 -2.07 1.91 -28.21
CA GLU A 103 -1.60 0.79 -29.01
C GLU A 103 -0.32 0.26 -28.42
N HIS A 104 0.45 -0.01 -27.98
CA HIS A 104 1.74 -0.45 -27.38
C HIS A 104 1.91 -0.13 -25.88
N SER A 105 0.81 0.12 -25.18
CA SER A 105 0.88 0.28 -23.73
C SER A 105 1.30 -1.01 -23.04
N ARG A 106 2.17 -0.87 -22.05
CA ARG A 106 2.52 -1.97 -21.17
C ARG A 106 1.50 -2.05 -20.03
N THR A 107 1.12 -3.27 -19.66
CA THR A 107 0.33 -3.51 -18.45
C THR A 107 1.29 -3.71 -17.28
N PRO A 108 1.13 -2.97 -16.17
CA PRO A 108 1.90 -3.24 -14.97
C PRO A 108 1.67 -4.67 -14.51
N TRP A 109 2.75 -5.34 -14.16
CA TRP A 109 2.65 -6.66 -13.57
C TRP A 109 2.33 -6.53 -12.08
N LEU A 110 1.06 -6.77 -11.75
CA LEU A 110 0.55 -6.83 -10.38
C LEU A 110 0.36 -8.30 -10.03
N TRP A 111 1.38 -8.90 -9.43
CA TRP A 111 1.34 -10.33 -9.15
C TRP A 111 0.14 -10.71 -8.28
N GLN A 112 -0.39 -11.88 -8.53
CA GLN A 112 -1.42 -12.55 -7.74
C GLN A 112 -0.91 -13.90 -7.32
N LEU A 113 -1.17 -14.27 -6.08
CA LEU A 113 -0.84 -15.59 -5.59
C LEU A 113 -1.98 -16.54 -6.00
N GLU A 114 -1.64 -17.54 -6.79
CA GLU A 114 -2.55 -18.61 -7.21
C GLU A 114 -2.08 -19.93 -6.57
N GLU A 115 -2.97 -20.94 -6.53
CA GLU A 115 -2.66 -22.25 -5.94
C GLU A 115 -1.35 -22.86 -6.47
N ARG A 116 -1.09 -22.73 -7.77
CA ARG A 116 0.15 -23.20 -8.41
C ARG A 116 1.44 -22.56 -7.90
N HIS A 117 1.36 -21.45 -7.19
CA HIS A 117 2.51 -20.73 -6.63
C HIS A 117 2.77 -21.08 -5.17
N LEU A 118 1.82 -21.73 -4.48
CA LEU A 118 1.86 -21.94 -3.04
C LEU A 118 3.11 -22.72 -2.62
N ASP A 119 3.37 -23.87 -3.23
CA ASP A 119 4.54 -24.69 -2.87
C ASP A 119 5.85 -23.92 -2.99
N SER A 120 6.01 -23.17 -4.08
CA SER A 120 7.22 -22.36 -4.31
C SER A 120 7.37 -21.23 -3.30
N VAL A 121 6.25 -20.58 -2.92
CA VAL A 121 6.25 -19.47 -1.95
C VAL A 121 6.50 -20.00 -0.56
N GLN A 122 5.85 -21.08 -0.14
CA GLN A 122 6.06 -21.70 1.17
C GLN A 122 7.50 -22.18 1.34
N ALA A 123 8.04 -22.89 0.35
CA ALA A 123 9.45 -23.31 0.37
C ALA A 123 10.43 -22.13 0.40
N MET A 124 10.09 -21.00 -0.22
CA MET A 124 10.89 -19.78 -0.12
C MET A 124 10.83 -19.20 1.30
N LEU A 125 9.65 -19.11 1.91
CA LEU A 125 9.47 -18.60 3.27
C LEU A 125 10.24 -19.46 4.28
N GLU A 126 10.09 -20.78 4.21
CA GLU A 126 10.83 -21.74 5.06
C GLU A 126 12.34 -21.53 4.96
N ARG A 127 12.87 -21.50 3.75
CA ARG A 127 14.31 -21.36 3.52
C ARG A 127 14.85 -20.01 3.93
N THR A 128 14.08 -18.93 3.73
CA THR A 128 14.59 -17.57 3.92
C THR A 128 14.45 -17.09 5.35
N TYR A 129 13.35 -17.47 6.00
CA TYR A 129 13.00 -16.99 7.33
C TYR A 129 13.02 -18.09 8.40
N ASP A 130 13.37 -19.34 8.02
CA ASP A 130 13.42 -20.48 8.94
C ASP A 130 12.09 -20.64 9.70
N VAL A 131 10.99 -20.68 8.97
CA VAL A 131 9.63 -20.88 9.48
C VAL A 131 9.12 -22.26 9.11
N SER A 132 8.17 -22.79 9.89
CA SER A 132 7.71 -24.18 9.76
C SER A 132 6.18 -24.33 9.87
N GLY A 133 5.43 -23.24 9.69
CA GLY A 133 3.97 -23.28 9.74
C GLY A 133 3.36 -24.28 8.74
N ASP A 134 2.30 -24.95 9.16
CA ASP A 134 1.66 -26.03 8.36
C ASP A 134 1.01 -25.50 7.06
N ASP A 135 0.64 -24.22 7.06
CA ASP A 135 0.04 -23.54 5.91
C ASP A 135 0.63 -22.15 5.69
N LEU A 136 0.24 -21.52 4.60
CA LEU A 136 0.72 -20.18 4.26
C LEU A 136 0.40 -19.15 5.35
N ALA A 137 -0.79 -19.22 5.96
CA ALA A 137 -1.21 -18.28 6.98
C ALA A 137 -0.33 -18.39 8.24
N GLY A 138 -0.04 -19.62 8.68
CA GLY A 138 0.88 -19.90 9.78
C GLY A 138 2.28 -19.42 9.49
N GLN A 139 2.82 -19.71 8.30
CA GLN A 139 4.16 -19.25 7.90
C GLN A 139 4.26 -17.72 7.85
N LEU A 140 3.26 -17.01 7.31
CA LEU A 140 3.24 -15.55 7.28
C LEU A 140 3.21 -14.96 8.70
N THR A 141 2.48 -15.60 9.63
CA THR A 141 2.43 -15.20 11.03
C THR A 141 3.77 -15.38 11.73
N GLU A 142 4.44 -16.53 11.52
CA GLU A 142 5.78 -16.78 12.06
C GLU A 142 6.83 -15.79 11.50
N VAL A 143 6.79 -15.51 10.19
CA VAL A 143 7.66 -14.50 9.56
C VAL A 143 7.45 -13.13 10.19
N ALA A 144 6.20 -12.73 10.36
CA ALA A 144 5.85 -11.43 10.95
C ALA A 144 6.38 -11.32 12.39
N GLY A 145 6.20 -12.35 13.21
CA GLY A 145 6.69 -12.36 14.59
C GLY A 145 8.22 -12.29 14.68
N LYS A 146 8.93 -13.09 13.88
CA LYS A 146 10.41 -13.06 13.82
C LYS A 146 10.93 -11.69 13.41
N LEU A 147 10.41 -11.13 12.32
CA LEU A 147 10.88 -9.84 11.82
C LEU A 147 10.47 -8.66 12.72
N ALA A 148 9.33 -8.74 13.41
CA ALA A 148 8.95 -7.74 14.41
C ALA A 148 9.90 -7.75 15.64
N GLU A 149 10.35 -8.95 16.07
CA GLU A 149 11.33 -9.11 17.15
C GLU A 149 12.71 -8.57 16.72
N GLU A 150 13.17 -8.90 15.51
CA GLU A 150 14.42 -8.39 14.96
C GLU A 150 14.40 -6.87 14.87
N TYR A 151 13.34 -6.31 14.30
CA TYR A 151 13.16 -4.87 14.17
C TYR A 151 13.17 -4.16 15.52
N TRP A 152 12.45 -4.70 16.51
CA TRP A 152 12.44 -4.16 17.87
C TRP A 152 13.84 -4.15 18.48
N THR A 153 14.56 -5.25 18.35
CA THR A 153 15.92 -5.38 18.90
C THR A 153 16.87 -4.31 18.36
N GLU A 154 16.70 -3.94 17.09
CA GLU A 154 17.54 -2.94 16.42
C GLU A 154 17.12 -1.49 16.75
N HIS A 155 15.82 -1.23 16.98
CA HIS A 155 15.28 0.12 17.04
C HIS A 155 14.72 0.54 18.40
N GLN A 156 14.70 -0.34 19.41
CA GLN A 156 14.09 -0.07 20.72
C GLN A 156 14.60 1.22 21.39
N GLN A 157 15.89 1.52 21.24
CA GLN A 157 16.48 2.72 21.86
C GLN A 157 15.87 4.01 21.29
N ASP A 158 15.71 4.07 19.97
CA ASP A 158 15.10 5.23 19.31
C ASP A 158 13.62 5.35 19.67
N PHE A 159 12.97 4.20 19.88
CA PHE A 159 11.55 4.15 20.20
C PHE A 159 11.25 4.73 21.59
N PHE A 160 12.10 4.51 22.59
CA PHE A 160 11.91 5.03 23.93
C PHE A 160 11.90 6.57 23.99
N TYR A 161 12.50 7.26 23.01
CA TYR A 161 12.48 8.72 22.97
C TYR A 161 11.17 9.32 22.42
N ILE A 162 10.26 8.51 21.87
CA ILE A 162 9.04 8.99 21.21
C ILE A 162 7.75 8.57 21.91
N VAL A 163 7.83 7.87 23.02
CA VAL A 163 6.66 7.37 23.77
C VAL A 163 5.92 8.45 24.56
N ASP A 164 6.58 9.57 24.86
CA ASP A 164 6.01 10.65 25.66
C ASP A 164 4.65 11.12 25.10
N GLY A 165 3.66 11.23 25.95
CA GLY A 165 2.30 11.65 25.62
C GLY A 165 1.44 10.55 24.96
N SER A 166 1.96 9.35 24.75
CA SER A 166 1.19 8.17 24.35
C SER A 166 0.76 7.33 25.55
N PHE A 167 -0.14 6.36 25.34
CA PHE A 167 -0.48 5.41 26.40
C PHE A 167 0.70 4.49 26.74
N LEU A 168 1.70 4.38 25.85
CA LEU A 168 2.93 3.63 26.12
C LEU A 168 3.82 4.26 27.21
N GLU A 169 3.67 5.54 27.51
CA GLU A 169 4.43 6.24 28.55
C GLU A 169 4.23 5.61 29.95
N GLU A 170 3.09 4.98 30.19
CA GLU A 170 2.78 4.32 31.46
C GLU A 170 3.42 2.94 31.61
N TYR A 171 4.03 2.38 30.55
CA TYR A 171 4.67 1.07 30.57
C TYR A 171 6.18 1.20 30.84
N ASP A 172 6.75 0.15 31.42
CA ASP A 172 8.21 -0.02 31.46
C ASP A 172 8.75 -0.45 30.09
N GLU A 173 10.06 -0.34 29.92
CA GLU A 173 10.74 -0.66 28.65
C GLU A 173 10.44 -2.08 28.14
N TYR A 174 10.30 -3.06 29.05
CA TYR A 174 9.95 -4.43 28.69
C TYR A 174 8.54 -4.53 28.12
N ASN A 175 7.57 -3.92 28.80
CA ASN A 175 6.17 -3.94 28.38
C ASN A 175 5.94 -3.10 27.11
N ILE A 176 6.65 -1.98 26.93
CA ILE A 176 6.65 -1.25 25.64
C ILE A 176 7.06 -2.20 24.51
N GLY A 177 8.12 -3.00 24.70
CA GLY A 177 8.57 -3.99 23.71
C GLY A 177 7.53 -5.07 23.44
N VAL A 178 6.81 -5.52 24.45
CA VAL A 178 5.70 -6.50 24.29
C VAL A 178 4.59 -5.90 23.44
N GLN A 179 4.14 -4.66 23.76
CA GLN A 179 3.09 -3.98 23.00
C GLN A 179 3.52 -3.73 21.54
N PHE A 180 4.75 -3.26 21.34
CA PHE A 180 5.26 -3.03 19.98
C PHE A 180 5.24 -4.32 19.15
N LYS A 181 5.80 -5.41 19.68
CA LYS A 181 5.87 -6.68 18.96
C LYS A 181 4.49 -7.26 18.67
N ALA A 182 3.55 -7.15 19.62
CA ALA A 182 2.17 -7.58 19.41
C ALA A 182 1.51 -6.77 18.29
N ALA A 183 1.53 -5.44 18.38
CA ALA A 183 0.93 -4.55 17.37
C ALA A 183 1.58 -4.72 15.99
N ALA A 184 2.92 -4.84 15.92
CA ALA A 184 3.65 -5.03 14.68
C ALA A 184 3.34 -6.39 14.05
N THR A 185 3.38 -7.50 14.81
CA THR A 185 3.11 -8.85 14.29
C THR A 185 1.72 -8.94 13.67
N VAL A 186 0.69 -8.48 14.38
CA VAL A 186 -0.69 -8.48 13.87
C VAL A 186 -0.81 -7.65 12.60
N SER A 187 -0.25 -6.44 12.61
CA SER A 187 -0.33 -5.52 11.46
C SER A 187 0.40 -6.05 10.23
N ILE A 188 1.61 -6.61 10.40
CA ILE A 188 2.39 -7.20 9.33
C ILE A 188 1.65 -8.42 8.76
N THR A 189 1.21 -9.34 9.63
CA THR A 189 0.50 -10.56 9.20
C THR A 189 -0.76 -10.21 8.42
N TYR A 190 -1.57 -9.29 8.94
CA TYR A 190 -2.78 -8.82 8.27
C TYR A 190 -2.50 -8.30 6.85
N ALA A 191 -1.49 -7.45 6.71
CA ALA A 191 -1.12 -6.88 5.42
C ALA A 191 -0.54 -7.94 4.46
N LEU A 192 0.29 -8.87 4.94
CA LEU A 192 0.83 -9.99 4.14
C LEU A 192 -0.30 -10.89 3.64
N MET A 193 -1.22 -11.31 4.53
CA MET A 193 -2.38 -12.13 4.18
C MET A 193 -3.26 -11.41 3.15
N SER A 194 -3.61 -10.15 3.39
CA SER A 194 -4.40 -9.34 2.47
C SER A 194 -3.76 -9.28 1.06
N ARG A 195 -2.44 -9.10 0.97
CA ARG A 195 -1.75 -9.03 -0.32
C ARG A 195 -1.64 -10.38 -1.02
N CYS A 196 -1.55 -11.46 -0.25
CA CYS A 196 -1.52 -12.83 -0.75
C CYS A 196 -2.92 -13.36 -1.15
N GLY A 197 -3.98 -12.59 -0.96
CA GLY A 197 -5.34 -12.98 -1.33
C GLY A 197 -6.03 -13.88 -0.31
N LEU A 198 -5.48 -13.98 0.89
CA LEU A 198 -6.18 -14.55 2.03
C LEU A 198 -7.21 -13.54 2.55
N GLU A 199 -8.20 -14.01 3.27
CA GLU A 199 -9.20 -13.17 3.93
C GLU A 199 -8.80 -12.97 5.40
N PRO A 200 -8.09 -11.87 5.75
CA PRO A 200 -7.53 -11.68 7.09
C PRO A 200 -8.61 -11.66 8.18
N GLU A 201 -9.82 -11.22 7.84
CA GLU A 201 -10.96 -11.15 8.76
C GLU A 201 -11.40 -12.51 9.31
N ARG A 202 -10.90 -13.61 8.73
CA ARG A 202 -11.10 -14.97 9.26
C ARG A 202 -10.12 -15.35 10.35
N TYR A 203 -9.00 -14.62 10.43
CA TYR A 203 -7.88 -14.90 11.32
C TYR A 203 -7.77 -13.90 12.45
N PHE A 204 -8.30 -12.68 12.26
CA PHE A 204 -8.18 -11.57 13.19
C PHE A 204 -9.52 -10.98 13.55
N ASP A 205 -9.66 -10.62 14.81
CA ASP A 205 -10.78 -9.88 15.35
C ASP A 205 -10.34 -8.62 16.09
N HIS A 206 -11.27 -7.97 16.79
CA HIS A 206 -10.99 -6.75 17.56
C HIS A 206 -9.92 -6.95 18.64
N GLU A 207 -9.89 -8.12 19.29
CA GLU A 207 -8.99 -8.38 20.42
C GLU A 207 -7.52 -8.42 19.97
N ASP A 208 -7.25 -8.91 18.77
CA ASP A 208 -5.90 -8.97 18.19
C ASP A 208 -5.30 -7.59 17.98
N PHE A 209 -6.14 -6.57 17.72
CA PHE A 209 -5.71 -5.21 17.44
C PHE A 209 -5.62 -4.32 18.69
N MET A 210 -5.87 -4.83 19.91
CA MET A 210 -5.90 -4.02 21.12
C MET A 210 -4.58 -3.27 21.39
N ALA A 211 -3.45 -3.90 21.12
CA ALA A 211 -2.14 -3.27 21.33
C ALA A 211 -1.91 -2.00 20.48
N ILE A 212 -2.62 -1.84 19.36
CA ILE A 212 -2.44 -0.69 18.48
C ILE A 212 -2.95 0.61 19.10
N PHE A 213 -3.95 0.54 19.96
CA PHE A 213 -4.52 1.72 20.60
C PHE A 213 -3.54 2.44 21.54
N ASP A 214 -2.49 1.76 21.99
CA ASP A 214 -1.44 2.35 22.83
C ASP A 214 -0.53 3.29 22.01
N PHE A 215 -0.51 3.14 20.68
CA PHE A 215 0.27 3.98 19.75
C PHE A 215 -0.50 5.23 19.31
N ASN A 216 -1.11 5.93 20.23
CA ASN A 216 -2.10 6.99 19.98
C ASN A 216 -1.51 8.38 19.69
N THR A 217 -0.20 8.50 19.50
CA THR A 217 0.45 9.75 19.06
C THR A 217 0.97 9.63 17.62
N PRO A 218 1.11 10.74 16.87
CA PRO A 218 1.70 10.71 15.54
C PRO A 218 3.11 10.10 15.48
N SER A 219 3.90 10.28 16.55
CA SER A 219 5.26 9.74 16.65
C SER A 219 5.24 8.22 16.81
N THR A 220 4.46 7.70 17.75
CA THR A 220 4.43 6.26 18.05
C THR A 220 3.77 5.46 16.93
N ILE A 221 2.62 5.90 16.40
CA ILE A 221 1.98 5.22 15.25
C ILE A 221 2.83 5.36 13.98
N GLY A 222 3.55 6.47 13.81
CA GLY A 222 4.49 6.68 12.72
C GLY A 222 5.65 5.69 12.76
N ALA A 223 6.21 5.42 13.92
CA ALA A 223 7.26 4.43 14.11
C ALA A 223 6.75 3.01 13.89
N LEU A 224 5.60 2.65 14.47
CA LEU A 224 4.95 1.35 14.21
C LEU A 224 4.66 1.14 12.72
N GLY A 225 4.02 2.13 12.06
CA GLY A 225 3.69 2.06 10.65
C GLY A 225 4.92 1.96 9.74
N THR A 226 6.02 2.62 10.13
CA THR A 226 7.30 2.52 9.41
C THR A 226 7.87 1.10 9.50
N ALA A 227 7.88 0.49 10.69
CA ALA A 227 8.29 -0.90 10.87
C ALA A 227 7.44 -1.85 10.02
N VAL A 228 6.11 -1.74 10.11
CA VAL A 228 5.15 -2.54 9.35
C VAL A 228 5.39 -2.39 7.84
N SER A 229 5.56 -1.16 7.36
CA SER A 229 5.79 -0.89 5.93
C SER A 229 7.12 -1.48 5.43
N GLN A 230 8.21 -1.34 6.18
CA GLN A 230 9.53 -1.86 5.79
C GLN A 230 9.54 -3.38 5.75
N ILE A 231 9.00 -4.04 6.76
CA ILE A 231 8.93 -5.50 6.82
C ILE A 231 8.03 -6.04 5.71
N ASN A 232 6.85 -5.47 5.52
CA ASN A 232 5.97 -5.86 4.42
C ASN A 232 6.62 -5.68 3.04
N GLN A 233 7.35 -4.59 2.83
CA GLN A 233 8.08 -4.36 1.59
C GLN A 233 9.13 -5.46 1.34
N GLN A 234 9.88 -5.85 2.37
CA GLN A 234 10.88 -6.91 2.28
C GLN A 234 10.24 -8.25 1.89
N VAL A 235 9.23 -8.69 2.65
CA VAL A 235 8.61 -10.02 2.44
C VAL A 235 7.83 -10.06 1.13
N LEU A 236 7.00 -9.06 0.84
CA LEU A 236 6.17 -9.04 -0.38
C LEU A 236 6.99 -8.91 -1.67
N ARG A 237 8.17 -8.28 -1.61
CA ARG A 237 9.11 -8.30 -2.76
C ARG A 237 9.63 -9.69 -3.04
N GLN A 238 10.00 -10.44 -2.02
CA GLN A 238 10.49 -11.81 -2.18
C GLN A 238 9.39 -12.75 -2.69
N ILE A 239 8.18 -12.65 -2.12
CA ILE A 239 7.01 -13.39 -2.63
C ILE A 239 6.77 -13.05 -4.10
N GLY A 240 6.76 -11.77 -4.45
CA GLY A 240 6.55 -11.33 -5.84
C GLY A 240 7.62 -11.85 -6.80
N VAL A 241 8.89 -11.90 -6.40
CA VAL A 241 9.97 -12.49 -7.21
C VAL A 241 9.77 -13.98 -7.39
N THR A 242 9.38 -14.69 -6.33
CA THR A 242 9.11 -16.14 -6.36
C THR A 242 7.96 -16.47 -7.30
N VAL A 243 6.84 -15.75 -7.20
CA VAL A 243 5.69 -15.90 -8.11
C VAL A 243 6.12 -15.67 -9.57
N ARG A 244 6.90 -14.61 -9.85
CA ARG A 244 7.41 -14.33 -11.20
C ARG A 244 8.29 -15.44 -11.75
N ASN A 245 9.14 -16.03 -10.92
CA ASN A 245 10.01 -17.13 -11.34
C ASN A 245 9.20 -18.38 -11.64
N ALA A 246 8.23 -18.73 -10.79
CA ALA A 246 7.34 -19.86 -11.03
C ALA A 246 6.52 -19.68 -12.33
N GLU A 247 6.03 -18.48 -12.62
CA GLU A 247 5.35 -18.18 -13.90
C GLU A 247 6.28 -18.36 -15.11
N ARG A 248 7.54 -17.94 -15.00
CA ARG A 248 8.53 -18.09 -16.08
C ARG A 248 8.88 -19.55 -16.33
N GLU A 249 9.07 -20.33 -15.29
CA GLU A 249 9.35 -21.77 -15.38
C GLU A 249 8.18 -22.50 -16.05
N ALA A 250 6.95 -22.26 -15.61
CA ALA A 250 5.76 -22.84 -16.19
C ALA A 250 5.59 -22.49 -17.68
N ASN A 251 5.91 -21.25 -18.08
CA ASN A 251 5.86 -20.83 -19.48
C ASN A 251 6.95 -21.50 -20.33
N GLN A 252 8.16 -21.71 -19.77
CA GLN A 252 9.23 -22.42 -20.47
C GLN A 252 8.91 -23.89 -20.66
N GLU A 253 8.29 -24.54 -19.69
CA GLU A 253 7.85 -25.93 -19.79
C GLU A 253 6.77 -26.11 -20.86
N ARG A 254 5.78 -25.20 -20.91
CA ARG A 254 4.74 -25.19 -21.96
C ARG A 254 5.36 -25.04 -23.33
N SER A 255 6.28 -24.10 -23.52
CA SER A 255 6.96 -23.91 -24.80
C SER A 255 7.72 -25.15 -25.25
N LYS A 256 8.42 -25.87 -24.33
CA LYS A 256 9.11 -27.12 -24.65
C LYS A 256 8.15 -28.26 -25.02
N GLN A 257 6.99 -28.33 -24.33
CA GLN A 257 5.95 -29.33 -24.67
C GLN A 257 5.32 -29.07 -26.02
N ASP A 258 5.08 -27.81 -26.36
CA ASP A 258 4.55 -27.41 -27.66
C ASP A 258 5.54 -27.72 -28.80
N GLU A 259 6.84 -27.48 -28.60
CA GLU A 259 7.87 -27.85 -29.56
C GLU A 259 7.94 -29.36 -29.75
N GLN A 260 7.91 -30.15 -28.68
CA GLN A 260 7.92 -31.63 -28.74
C GLN A 260 6.68 -32.20 -29.40
N SER A 261 5.50 -31.59 -29.18
CA SER A 261 4.25 -32.02 -29.86
C SER A 261 4.24 -31.67 -31.31
N HIS A 262 4.87 -30.58 -31.73
CA HIS A 262 5.01 -30.20 -33.12
C HIS A 262 5.94 -31.14 -33.90
N ASP A 263 6.99 -31.64 -33.26
CA ASP A 263 7.92 -32.63 -33.86
C ASP A 263 7.31 -34.03 -33.98
N LEU A 264 6.32 -34.37 -33.15
CA LEU A 264 5.62 -35.67 -33.23
C LEU A 264 4.57 -35.73 -34.31
N TYR A 265 4.06 -34.59 -34.82
CA TYR A 265 3.13 -34.50 -35.93
C TYR A 265 3.69 -33.56 -37.03
N PRO A 266 4.70 -33.99 -37.82
CA PRO A 266 5.10 -33.22 -38.97
C PRO A 266 3.87 -33.13 -39.90
N GLU A 267 3.41 -31.91 -40.13
CA GLU A 267 2.34 -31.63 -41.11
C GLU A 267 2.68 -32.41 -42.38
N ARG A 268 1.83 -33.40 -42.71
CA ARG A 268 1.83 -33.97 -44.05
C ARG A 268 1.62 -32.80 -44.97
N ARG A 269 2.70 -32.35 -45.62
CA ARG A 269 2.57 -31.50 -46.81
C ARG A 269 1.65 -32.26 -47.73
N LEU A 270 0.38 -31.86 -47.78
CA LEU A 270 -0.48 -32.13 -48.88
C LEU A 270 0.23 -31.53 -50.08
N SER A 271 0.96 -32.39 -50.81
CA SER A 271 1.42 -32.06 -52.13
C SER A 271 0.14 -31.80 -52.94
N ASP A 272 -0.15 -30.54 -53.16
CA ASP A 272 -1.09 -30.09 -54.15
C ASP A 272 -0.58 -30.58 -55.52
N SER A 273 -0.86 -31.83 -55.82
CA SER A 273 -0.86 -32.34 -57.18
C SER A 273 -2.10 -31.75 -57.84
N ARG A 274 -1.92 -30.55 -58.35
CA ARG A 274 -2.85 -29.97 -59.32
C ARG A 274 -2.90 -30.92 -60.52
N PRO A 275 -4.05 -31.46 -60.87
CA PRO A 275 -4.18 -32.13 -62.23
C PRO A 275 -4.05 -31.06 -63.34
N GLU A 276 -3.08 -31.22 -64.17
CA GLU A 276 -2.98 -30.46 -65.40
C GLU A 276 -4.31 -30.63 -66.18
N ALA A 277 -5.05 -29.51 -66.33
CA ALA A 277 -6.19 -29.44 -67.20
C ALA A 277 -5.68 -29.16 -68.66
N GLU A 278 -5.94 -30.07 -69.53
CA GLU A 278 -5.76 -29.91 -71.01
C GLU A 278 -6.49 -28.66 -71.50
N PRO A 279 -5.97 -27.99 -72.57
CA PRO A 279 -6.60 -26.82 -73.14
C PRO A 279 -7.71 -27.25 -74.14
N ALA A 280 -8.95 -26.91 -73.86
CA ALA A 280 -10.04 -26.93 -74.80
C ALA A 280 -10.12 -25.58 -75.51
N ALA A 281 -9.96 -25.66 -76.86
CA ALA A 281 -10.11 -24.55 -77.76
C ALA A 281 -11.59 -24.15 -77.95
N GLY A 282 -11.81 -22.86 -78.26
CA GLY A 282 -13.02 -22.44 -78.94
C GLY A 282 -13.67 -21.15 -78.41
N GLU A 283 -13.31 -20.05 -79.05
CA GLU A 283 -14.14 -18.96 -79.56
C GLU A 283 -15.49 -18.68 -78.84
N THR A 284 -15.81 -17.47 -78.45
CA THR A 284 -16.27 -16.34 -79.27
C THR A 284 -16.60 -15.11 -78.43
N SER A 285 -16.36 -13.98 -79.05
CA SER A 285 -16.71 -12.62 -78.69
C SER A 285 -18.15 -12.40 -78.19
N GLY A 286 -18.36 -11.48 -77.32
CA GLY A 286 -19.68 -10.93 -76.99
C GLY A 286 -19.58 -9.70 -76.07
N GLN A 287 -19.69 -8.60 -76.71
CA GLN A 287 -19.69 -7.20 -76.19
C GLN A 287 -20.71 -6.94 -75.10
N ILE A 288 -20.30 -6.04 -74.21
CA ILE A 288 -20.99 -4.83 -73.72
C ILE A 288 -22.41 -4.99 -73.16
N ARG A 289 -22.59 -4.60 -71.93
CA ARG A 289 -23.51 -3.49 -71.49
C ARG A 289 -23.24 -3.07 -70.06
N GLN A 290 -22.98 -1.80 -69.98
CA GLN A 290 -23.23 -0.97 -68.82
C GLN A 290 -24.73 -0.88 -68.61
N ASP A 291 -25.22 -1.03 -67.39
CA ASP A 291 -26.43 -0.38 -66.98
C ASP A 291 -26.24 0.06 -65.53
N GLU A 292 -26.28 1.37 -65.39
CA GLU A 292 -26.47 2.17 -64.23
C GLU A 292 -27.88 1.96 -63.67
N GLU A 293 -28.04 2.48 -62.47
CA GLU A 293 -29.27 2.85 -61.73
C GLU A 293 -29.98 1.78 -60.94
N ASN A 294 -29.95 1.92 -59.62
CA ASN A 294 -31.00 2.53 -58.81
C ASN A 294 -30.77 2.33 -57.32
N LEU A 295 -30.58 3.45 -56.64
CA LEU A 295 -30.89 3.59 -55.22
C LEU A 295 -32.43 3.62 -55.04
N PRO A 296 -32.92 3.25 -53.86
CA PRO A 296 -33.84 4.16 -53.19
C PRO A 296 -33.40 4.58 -51.78
N GLU A 297 -33.49 5.86 -51.60
CA GLU A 297 -33.52 6.58 -50.35
C GLU A 297 -34.65 6.10 -49.45
N GLY A 298 -34.39 6.17 -48.15
CA GLY A 298 -35.46 6.01 -47.15
C GLY A 298 -34.94 5.99 -45.71
N THR A 299 -34.58 7.15 -45.18
CA THR A 299 -34.61 7.46 -43.74
C THR A 299 -36.06 7.44 -43.21
N PRO A 300 -36.31 7.21 -41.90
CA PRO A 300 -35.96 8.20 -40.91
C PRO A 300 -35.48 7.64 -39.54
N SER A 301 -34.68 8.48 -38.93
CA SER A 301 -34.27 8.57 -37.56
C SER A 301 -35.38 8.44 -36.52
N HIS A 302 -35.14 7.65 -35.48
CA HIS A 302 -35.75 7.93 -34.18
C HIS A 302 -34.74 7.61 -33.08
N PRO A 303 -34.44 8.55 -32.15
CA PRO A 303 -33.58 8.29 -31.03
C PRO A 303 -34.39 7.62 -29.92
N LEU A 304 -33.90 6.49 -29.43
CA LEU A 304 -34.37 5.88 -28.19
C LEU A 304 -33.80 6.67 -27.02
N GLN A 305 -34.66 7.34 -26.28
CA GLN A 305 -34.42 7.87 -24.95
C GLN A 305 -34.28 6.73 -23.96
N PRO A 306 -33.34 6.76 -23.01
CA PRO A 306 -33.38 5.86 -21.86
C PRO A 306 -34.35 6.40 -20.81
N ASP A 307 -35.22 5.50 -20.36
CA ASP A 307 -36.14 5.65 -19.22
C ASP A 307 -35.38 6.09 -17.97
N VAL A 308 -35.79 7.25 -17.47
CA VAL A 308 -35.46 7.74 -16.14
C VAL A 308 -36.42 7.09 -15.15
N ALA A 309 -35.97 6.09 -14.42
CA ALA A 309 -36.68 5.56 -13.27
C ALA A 309 -36.59 6.60 -12.13
N GLU A 310 -37.71 7.19 -11.84
CA GLU A 310 -37.97 8.01 -10.66
C GLU A 310 -37.57 7.24 -9.37
N ARG A 311 -36.59 7.77 -8.66
CA ARG A 311 -36.36 7.40 -7.26
C ARG A 311 -37.07 8.42 -6.39
N GLU A 312 -38.09 7.93 -5.72
CA GLU A 312 -38.81 8.60 -4.65
C GLU A 312 -37.85 9.21 -3.61
N ALA A 313 -38.05 10.50 -3.40
CA ALA A 313 -37.43 11.28 -2.34
C ALA A 313 -38.11 10.91 -1.00
N VAL A 314 -37.34 10.41 -0.06
CA VAL A 314 -37.72 10.24 1.35
C VAL A 314 -37.65 11.61 2.02
N PRO A 315 -38.72 12.11 2.68
CA PRO A 315 -38.69 13.40 3.34
C PRO A 315 -37.95 13.33 4.69
N ALA A 316 -37.15 14.37 4.94
CA ALA A 316 -36.51 14.61 6.22
C ALA A 316 -37.53 14.90 7.33
N PRO A 317 -37.28 14.45 8.57
CA PRO A 317 -38.15 14.84 9.69
C PRO A 317 -37.85 16.26 10.12
N SER A 318 -38.91 17.07 10.08
CA SER A 318 -38.98 18.44 10.59
C SER A 318 -38.80 18.47 12.11
N GLY A 319 -37.91 19.34 12.54
CA GLY A 319 -37.64 19.61 13.94
C GLY A 319 -38.80 20.29 14.65
N ASP A 320 -39.02 19.87 15.86
CA ASP A 320 -39.85 20.57 16.80
C ASP A 320 -38.93 21.28 17.81
N ARG A 321 -39.09 22.63 17.80
CA ARG A 321 -38.57 23.54 18.82
C ARG A 321 -39.53 23.50 19.96
N ARG A 322 -39.10 23.20 21.18
CA ARG A 322 -39.65 23.79 22.41
C ARG A 322 -38.73 23.66 23.59
N ASP A 323 -38.50 24.81 24.16
CA ASP A 323 -38.50 25.20 25.56
C ASP A 323 -37.20 25.05 26.36
N ARG A 324 -36.60 26.20 26.48
CA ARG A 324 -35.72 26.64 27.57
C ARG A 324 -36.58 26.93 28.82
N PRO A 325 -36.13 26.68 30.04
CA PRO A 325 -36.30 27.70 31.09
C PRO A 325 -34.95 28.19 31.62
N GLU A 326 -34.91 29.53 31.73
CA GLU A 326 -34.02 30.32 32.59
C GLU A 326 -34.29 30.06 34.09
N GLN A 327 -33.25 30.04 34.92
CA GLN A 327 -33.24 30.47 36.32
C GLN A 327 -31.79 30.77 36.69
N THR A 328 -31.41 31.98 36.85
CA THR A 328 -31.26 33.01 37.90
C THR A 328 -30.89 32.50 39.27
N GLY A 329 -29.84 33.18 39.84
CA GLY A 329 -29.58 33.37 41.26
C GLY A 329 -28.24 32.75 41.66
N ALA A 330 -27.18 33.50 41.85
CA ALA A 330 -26.81 34.49 42.84
C ALA A 330 -26.24 33.87 44.12
N ASP A 331 -24.99 34.34 44.40
CA ASP A 331 -24.40 34.59 45.71
C ASP A 331 -23.88 33.41 46.55
N ASP A 332 -22.58 33.32 46.83
CA ASP A 332 -21.90 33.84 48.03
C ASP A 332 -20.50 33.26 48.14
N ALA A 333 -19.52 34.14 48.27
CA ALA A 333 -18.24 33.82 48.86
C ALA A 333 -18.32 33.98 50.40
N PRO A 334 -17.45 33.40 51.24
CA PRO A 334 -16.33 34.19 51.66
C PRO A 334 -15.00 33.49 51.92
N ALA A 335 -14.00 34.32 51.98
CA ALA A 335 -12.64 34.23 52.33
C ALA A 335 -12.30 33.43 53.61
N GLY A 336 -11.07 32.83 53.62
CA GLY A 336 -10.44 32.29 54.81
C GLY A 336 -8.93 32.23 54.62
N GLU A 337 -8.26 33.20 55.17
CA GLU A 337 -6.82 33.36 55.33
C GLU A 337 -6.21 32.25 56.20
N GLY A 338 -4.91 31.93 55.97
CA GLY A 338 -4.15 31.09 56.87
C GLY A 338 -2.71 30.88 56.45
N SER A 339 -1.90 31.86 56.73
CA SER A 339 -0.44 31.92 56.81
C SER A 339 0.23 30.74 57.50
N GLY A 340 1.45 30.36 57.04
CA GLY A 340 2.34 29.48 57.78
C GLY A 340 3.67 29.25 57.10
N SER A 341 4.60 30.16 57.28
CA SER A 341 6.01 30.06 56.95
C SER A 341 6.72 28.99 57.82
N HIS A 342 7.63 28.24 57.24
CA HIS A 342 8.89 27.89 57.95
C HIS A 342 10.05 27.63 56.98
N ARG A 343 11.11 28.36 57.30
CA ARG A 343 12.48 28.30 56.79
C ARG A 343 13.25 27.10 57.34
N GLY A 344 14.33 26.78 56.65
CA GLY A 344 15.57 26.19 57.18
C GLY A 344 15.99 24.96 56.40
N THR A 345 17.14 24.74 55.93
CA THR A 345 18.50 25.29 56.00
C THR A 345 19.39 24.35 55.21
N GLU A 346 20.34 24.94 54.53
CA GLU A 346 21.55 24.40 53.90
C GLU A 346 22.16 23.15 54.53
N SER A 347 22.72 22.28 53.66
CA SER A 347 24.05 21.73 53.92
C SER A 347 24.72 21.27 52.60
N GLN A 348 25.76 22.02 52.27
CA GLN A 348 26.84 21.66 51.34
C GLN A 348 27.60 20.45 51.86
N ARG A 349 28.09 19.58 51.00
CA ARG A 349 29.45 19.03 51.09
C ARG A 349 29.92 18.52 49.70
N SER A 350 30.94 19.21 49.25
CA SER A 350 31.92 18.82 48.26
C SER A 350 32.72 17.59 48.67
N HIS A 351 33.08 16.73 47.71
CA HIS A 351 34.41 16.11 47.72
C HIS A 351 34.84 15.81 46.28
N GLU A 352 35.93 16.47 45.95
CA GLU A 352 36.84 16.22 44.81
C GLU A 352 37.60 14.91 44.98
N VAL A 353 38.20 14.56 43.87
CA VAL A 353 39.53 13.97 43.62
C VAL A 353 39.48 12.62 42.86
N GLY A 354 40.05 12.62 41.68
CA GLY A 354 41.13 11.80 41.24
C GLY A 354 40.99 11.27 39.83
N GLY A 355 41.76 11.86 38.94
CA GLY A 355 41.98 11.49 37.56
C GLY A 355 42.83 10.24 37.40
N ALA A 356 42.78 9.69 36.24
CA ALA A 356 43.87 9.05 35.53
C ALA A 356 43.55 8.94 34.02
N ASP A 357 44.41 9.57 33.23
CA ASP A 357 44.59 9.36 31.80
C ASP A 357 44.92 7.89 31.50
N GLU A 358 44.40 7.36 30.39
CA GLU A 358 45.20 6.51 29.51
C GLU A 358 44.64 6.55 28.08
N HIS A 359 45.51 7.01 27.19
CA HIS A 359 45.47 6.91 25.73
C HIS A 359 45.32 5.46 25.29
N LEU A 360 44.48 5.21 24.28
CA LEU A 360 44.80 4.28 23.22
C LEU A 360 44.15 4.67 21.90
N GLN A 361 45.03 4.87 20.93
CA GLN A 361 44.80 5.22 19.55
C GLN A 361 44.18 4.08 18.74
N SER A 362 43.49 4.51 17.68
CA SER A 362 43.46 3.97 16.32
C SER A 362 42.55 2.77 16.05
N SER A 363 41.70 2.84 15.16
CA SER A 363 41.88 2.84 13.72
C SER A 363 40.51 2.76 13.05
N GLY A 364 40.34 3.57 12.05
CA GLY A 364 39.16 3.60 11.21
C GLY A 364 38.98 2.34 10.38
N ARG A 365 37.76 2.02 10.11
CA ARG A 365 37.32 1.38 8.88
C ARG A 365 35.85 1.70 8.63
N GLY A 366 35.65 2.46 7.56
CA GLY A 366 34.75 2.16 6.49
C GLY A 366 33.27 2.01 6.85
N ASN A 367 32.56 3.10 6.79
CA ASN A 367 31.11 3.10 6.58
C ASN A 367 30.83 2.47 5.21
N PRO A 368 30.05 1.41 5.09
CA PRO A 368 29.51 1.04 3.81
C PRO A 368 28.38 2.01 3.48
N GLU A 369 28.55 2.78 2.44
CA GLU A 369 27.51 3.53 1.76
C GLU A 369 26.29 2.61 1.57
N ILE A 370 25.20 2.92 2.27
CA ILE A 370 23.88 2.38 1.95
C ILE A 370 23.51 2.98 0.61
N GLY A 371 23.69 2.16 -0.43
CA GLY A 371 23.38 2.50 -1.80
C GLY A 371 21.97 3.04 -1.91
N ARG A 372 21.85 4.26 -2.41
CA ARG A 372 20.61 4.87 -2.87
C ARG A 372 19.92 3.89 -3.83
N ALA A 373 18.93 3.19 -3.34
CA ALA A 373 18.04 2.43 -4.20
C ALA A 373 17.31 3.42 -5.11
N SER A 374 17.68 3.36 -6.36
CA SER A 374 17.11 4.18 -7.43
C SER A 374 15.59 4.03 -7.45
N CYS A 375 14.91 5.15 -7.50
CA CYS A 375 13.45 5.31 -7.62
C CYS A 375 12.83 4.67 -8.89
N ARG A 376 13.56 3.78 -9.59
CA ARG A 376 13.19 3.24 -10.91
C ARG A 376 12.33 1.96 -10.89
N GLU A 377 12.02 1.40 -9.73
CA GLU A 377 11.32 0.11 -9.63
C GLU A 377 9.95 0.18 -8.91
N ARG A 378 9.27 1.32 -8.89
CA ARG A 378 8.02 1.49 -8.11
C ARG A 378 6.72 1.16 -8.86
N VAL A 379 6.77 0.47 -9.99
CA VAL A 379 5.54 -0.05 -10.67
C VAL A 379 5.71 -1.52 -11.03
#